data_b25b70871910527634fe6e7d61f12e21
#
_entry.id   b25b70871910527634fe6e7d61f12e21
#
_cell.length_a   1.000
_cell.length_b   1.000
_cell.length_c   1.000
_cell.angle_alpha   90.00
_cell.angle_beta   90.00
_cell.angle_gamma   90.00
#
_symmetry.space_group_name_H-M   'P 1'
#
loop_
_entity.id
_entity.type
_entity.pdbx_description
1 polymer ?
#
loop_
_entity_poly.entity_id
_entity_poly.type
_entity_poly.pdbx_seq_one_letter_code
_entity_poly.pdbx_strand_id
1 'polypeptide(L)'
;HCGMRFPSSTQPASEKIPRGRVMRIDETVPEKHYLRQNGRNDLEEQYQNHTRVVHYVSEGICTTAYALTQKGARNFLRTGGLHDSAMTVDMLLRQYCQMERGKTFHACLTVQPALFQQHHREGAKKADSNIADGGDEYRKKGVTDVVRWSLRMNWDTLLDGDTKFVDQYPDTYDPGMERR
;
A
#
# COMPACT_ATOMS: atom_id res chain seq x y z
N HIS A 1 0.52 -10.20 -2.72
CA HIS A 1 0.13 -8.89 -3.26
C HIS A 1 -1.13 -8.44 -2.57
N CYS A 2 -0.98 -7.61 -1.58
CA CYS A 2 -2.08 -6.88 -1.00
C CYS A 2 -2.45 -5.74 -1.96
N GLY A 3 -3.25 -6.07 -2.98
CA GLY A 3 -3.58 -5.15 -4.05
C GLY A 3 -4.67 -4.19 -3.66
N MET A 4 -4.33 -3.01 -3.18
CA MET A 4 -5.23 -1.89 -3.36
C MET A 4 -5.02 -1.34 -4.76
N ARG A 5 -6.08 -1.20 -5.52
CA ARG A 5 -6.02 -0.54 -6.82
C ARG A 5 -6.13 0.97 -6.64
N PHE A 6 -5.49 1.69 -7.52
CA PHE A 6 -5.72 3.12 -7.69
C PHE A 6 -7.19 3.38 -8.03
N PRO A 7 -7.69 4.57 -7.69
CA PRO A 7 -9.05 4.92 -8.07
C PRO A 7 -9.18 4.81 -9.59
N SER A 8 -10.21 4.10 -10.03
CA SER A 8 -10.58 4.08 -11.44
C SER A 8 -10.99 5.47 -11.90
N SER A 9 -10.98 5.73 -13.20
CA SER A 9 -11.48 6.99 -13.78
C SER A 9 -12.92 7.35 -13.38
N THR A 10 -13.67 6.37 -12.85
CA THR A 10 -15.03 6.58 -12.35
C THR A 10 -15.09 7.10 -10.91
N GLN A 11 -13.98 7.12 -10.19
CA GLN A 11 -13.90 7.65 -8.83
C GLN A 11 -13.52 9.13 -8.82
N PRO A 12 -14.00 9.92 -7.83
CA PRO A 12 -13.59 11.30 -7.69
C PRO A 12 -12.07 11.42 -7.51
N ALA A 13 -11.45 12.39 -8.16
CA ALA A 13 -10.04 12.68 -7.96
C ALA A 13 -9.75 12.98 -6.47
N SER A 14 -8.57 12.60 -6.00
CA SER A 14 -8.20 12.68 -4.58
C SER A 14 -8.33 14.09 -3.99
N GLU A 15 -8.06 15.11 -4.78
CA GLU A 15 -8.23 16.51 -4.37
C GLU A 15 -9.69 16.91 -4.15
N LYS A 16 -10.65 16.17 -4.73
CA LYS A 16 -12.09 16.46 -4.66
C LYS A 16 -12.81 15.72 -3.54
N ILE A 17 -12.16 14.84 -2.83
CA ILE A 17 -12.77 14.08 -1.74
C ILE A 17 -12.36 14.61 -0.37
N PRO A 18 -13.25 14.57 0.64
CA PRO A 18 -12.89 14.94 2.00
C PRO A 18 -11.70 14.11 2.51
N ARG A 19 -10.66 14.81 2.98
CA ARG A 19 -9.39 14.22 3.47
C ARG A 19 -8.53 13.54 2.41
N GLY A 20 -8.91 13.57 1.14
CA GLY A 20 -8.02 13.17 0.05
C GLY A 20 -6.82 14.12 -0.05
N ARG A 21 -5.68 13.61 -0.51
CA ARG A 21 -4.44 14.38 -0.64
C ARG A 21 -3.65 13.84 -1.82
N VAL A 22 -2.93 14.75 -2.47
CA VAL A 22 -1.87 14.41 -3.43
C VAL A 22 -0.60 15.09 -2.94
N MET A 23 0.36 14.30 -2.49
CA MET A 23 1.67 14.75 -2.03
C MET A 23 2.67 14.51 -3.16
N ARG A 24 3.09 15.57 -3.85
CA ARG A 24 3.85 15.50 -5.11
C ARG A 24 5.37 15.40 -4.91
N ILE A 25 5.88 15.64 -3.72
CA ILE A 25 7.31 15.60 -3.42
C ILE A 25 7.46 14.81 -2.13
N ASP A 26 7.25 13.50 -2.21
CA ASP A 26 7.44 12.58 -1.09
C ASP A 26 8.63 11.68 -1.41
N GLU A 27 9.81 12.02 -0.92
CA GLU A 27 11.06 11.30 -1.13
C GLU A 27 11.00 9.84 -0.63
N THR A 28 10.04 9.50 0.22
CA THR A 28 9.85 8.13 0.68
C THR A 28 9.16 7.23 -0.36
N VAL A 29 8.66 7.82 -1.44
CA VAL A 29 8.08 7.11 -2.59
C VAL A 29 9.18 6.82 -3.60
N PRO A 30 9.40 5.59 -4.04
CA PRO A 30 10.33 5.27 -5.11
C PRO A 30 9.94 5.92 -6.44
N GLU A 31 10.89 6.05 -7.36
CA GLU A 31 10.61 6.44 -8.73
C GLU A 31 9.63 5.46 -9.41
N LYS A 32 8.87 5.95 -10.37
CA LYS A 32 7.79 5.21 -11.03
C LYS A 32 8.20 3.87 -11.64
N HIS A 33 9.41 3.80 -12.22
CA HIS A 33 9.88 2.57 -12.84
C HIS A 33 9.98 1.40 -11.84
N TYR A 34 10.29 1.68 -10.56
CA TYR A 34 10.25 0.66 -9.51
C TYR A 34 8.81 0.24 -9.16
N LEU A 35 7.87 1.18 -9.21
CA LEU A 35 6.45 0.89 -8.98
C LEU A 35 5.88 0.01 -10.09
N ARG A 36 6.30 0.23 -11.35
CA ARG A 36 5.95 -0.59 -12.50
C ARG A 36 6.41 -2.03 -12.34
N GLN A 37 7.66 -2.23 -11.95
CA GLN A 37 8.23 -3.56 -11.72
C GLN A 37 7.43 -4.38 -10.68
N ASN A 38 6.77 -3.70 -9.76
CA ASN A 38 5.92 -4.30 -8.75
C ASN A 38 4.42 -4.33 -9.11
N GLY A 39 4.08 -4.18 -10.39
CA GLY A 39 2.70 -4.25 -10.87
C GLY A 39 1.82 -3.04 -10.54
N ARG A 40 2.44 -1.85 -10.34
CA ARG A 40 1.77 -0.59 -10.00
C ARG A 40 1.68 0.39 -11.17
N ASN A 41 1.40 -0.10 -12.35
CA ASN A 41 1.42 0.66 -13.60
C ASN A 41 0.51 1.90 -13.59
N ASP A 42 -0.63 1.83 -12.91
CA ASP A 42 -1.61 2.94 -12.84
C ASP A 42 -1.00 4.23 -12.25
N LEU A 43 -0.02 4.09 -11.35
CA LEU A 43 0.68 5.23 -10.75
C LEU A 43 1.54 5.98 -11.74
N GLU A 44 2.14 5.26 -12.67
CA GLU A 44 3.06 5.85 -13.63
C GLU A 44 2.34 6.74 -14.63
N GLU A 45 1.13 6.37 -15.00
CA GLU A 45 0.35 7.13 -15.99
C GLU A 45 -0.28 8.39 -15.40
N GLN A 46 -0.69 8.35 -14.13
CA GLN A 46 -1.50 9.41 -13.53
C GLN A 46 -0.69 10.47 -12.78
N TYR A 47 0.44 10.12 -12.20
CA TYR A 47 1.17 11.00 -11.28
C TYR A 47 2.66 11.10 -11.64
N GLN A 48 3.30 12.19 -11.22
CA GLN A 48 4.74 12.37 -11.34
C GLN A 48 5.51 11.45 -10.39
N ASN A 49 6.84 11.32 -10.57
CA ASN A 49 7.72 10.65 -9.62
C ASN A 49 7.49 11.19 -8.20
N HIS A 50 7.77 10.37 -7.20
CA HIS A 50 7.66 10.73 -5.78
C HIS A 50 6.30 11.28 -5.36
N THR A 51 5.22 10.80 -6.00
CA THR A 51 3.86 11.20 -5.64
C THR A 51 3.19 10.14 -4.79
N ARG A 52 2.68 10.56 -3.62
CA ARG A 52 1.84 9.76 -2.75
C ARG A 52 0.42 10.31 -2.74
N VAL A 53 -0.56 9.42 -2.81
CA VAL A 53 -1.97 9.80 -2.93
C VAL A 53 -2.79 9.18 -1.82
N VAL A 54 -3.65 9.98 -1.19
CA VAL A 54 -4.70 9.51 -0.27
C VAL A 54 -6.03 9.56 -0.99
N HIS A 55 -6.70 8.42 -1.13
CA HIS A 55 -7.95 8.31 -1.87
C HIS A 55 -8.92 7.32 -1.21
N TYR A 56 -10.15 7.21 -1.71
CA TYR A 56 -11.07 6.18 -1.25
C TYR A 56 -10.61 4.78 -1.65
N VAL A 57 -10.82 3.82 -0.73
CA VAL A 57 -10.59 2.40 -1.03
C VAL A 57 -11.55 1.95 -2.13
N SER A 58 -11.04 1.37 -3.21
CA SER A 58 -11.85 0.77 -4.26
C SER A 58 -11.87 -0.76 -4.19
N GLU A 59 -10.75 -1.39 -3.97
CA GLU A 59 -10.63 -2.85 -3.83
C GLU A 59 -9.49 -3.16 -2.86
N GLY A 60 -9.75 -3.00 -1.58
CA GLY A 60 -8.76 -3.30 -0.54
C GLY A 60 -8.82 -4.77 -0.15
N ILE A 61 -7.71 -5.48 -0.29
CA ILE A 61 -7.51 -6.82 0.27
C ILE A 61 -6.26 -6.75 1.13
N CYS A 62 -6.23 -7.49 2.22
CA CYS A 62 -5.19 -7.54 3.22
C CYS A 62 -5.20 -6.36 4.21
N THR A 63 -4.90 -6.73 5.43
CA THR A 63 -4.92 -5.85 6.61
C THR A 63 -3.54 -5.68 7.22
N THR A 64 -2.53 -5.35 6.40
CA THR A 64 -1.15 -5.15 6.88
C THR A 64 -1.09 -4.06 7.95
N ALA A 65 -1.80 -2.95 7.72
CA ALA A 65 -2.00 -1.90 8.70
C ALA A 65 -3.29 -1.15 8.41
N TYR A 66 -4.09 -0.88 9.42
CA TYR A 66 -5.30 -0.06 9.30
C TYR A 66 -5.60 0.66 10.61
N ALA A 67 -6.34 1.73 10.52
CA ALA A 67 -6.83 2.49 11.66
C ALA A 67 -8.34 2.69 11.54
N LEU A 68 -9.04 2.59 12.65
CA LEU A 68 -10.48 2.84 12.74
C LEU A 68 -10.75 3.96 13.74
N THR A 69 -11.64 4.88 13.40
CA THR A 69 -12.23 5.75 14.40
C THR A 69 -13.17 4.92 15.28
N GLN A 70 -13.41 5.36 16.52
CA GLN A 70 -14.35 4.66 17.41
C GLN A 70 -15.74 4.50 16.76
N LYS A 71 -16.23 5.52 16.08
CA LYS A 71 -17.49 5.45 15.33
C LYS A 71 -17.41 4.43 14.19
N GLY A 72 -16.29 4.44 13.45
CA GLY A 72 -16.05 3.47 12.37
C GLY A 72 -16.02 2.04 12.88
N ALA A 73 -15.33 1.78 13.99
CA ALA A 73 -15.26 0.45 14.60
C ALA A 73 -16.66 -0.05 15.04
N ARG A 74 -17.44 0.81 15.71
CA ARG A 74 -18.82 0.45 16.10
C ARG A 74 -19.71 0.16 14.90
N ASN A 75 -19.60 0.95 13.84
CA ASN A 75 -20.37 0.72 12.62
C ASN A 75 -19.94 -0.57 11.92
N PHE A 76 -18.65 -0.82 11.81
CA PHE A 76 -18.09 -2.04 11.21
C PHE A 76 -18.59 -3.30 11.95
N LEU A 77 -18.53 -3.30 13.29
CA LEU A 77 -19.03 -4.41 14.09
C LEU A 77 -20.55 -4.61 13.93
N ARG A 78 -21.31 -3.52 13.84
CA ARG A 78 -22.79 -3.60 13.69
C ARG A 78 -23.20 -4.10 12.31
N THR A 79 -22.47 -3.76 11.25
CA THR A 79 -22.90 -4.06 9.87
C THR A 79 -22.37 -5.41 9.35
N GLY A 80 -21.24 -5.90 9.83
CA GLY A 80 -20.63 -7.11 9.29
C GLY A 80 -19.93 -7.98 10.33
N GLY A 81 -19.20 -7.35 11.25
CA GLY A 81 -18.31 -8.09 12.14
C GLY A 81 -18.96 -9.04 13.13
N LEU A 82 -20.26 -8.88 13.42
CA LEU A 82 -21.01 -9.74 14.34
C LEU A 82 -21.92 -10.74 13.63
N HIS A 83 -22.21 -10.53 12.36
CA HIS A 83 -23.22 -11.32 11.63
C HIS A 83 -22.61 -12.31 10.64
N ASP A 84 -21.39 -12.11 10.20
CA ASP A 84 -20.75 -12.94 9.18
C ASP A 84 -19.37 -13.45 9.64
N SER A 85 -19.42 -14.39 10.58
CA SER A 85 -18.21 -15.01 11.16
C SER A 85 -17.48 -15.98 10.21
N ALA A 86 -18.01 -16.23 9.03
CA ALA A 86 -17.42 -17.14 8.05
C ALA A 86 -16.36 -16.44 7.17
N MET A 87 -16.32 -15.11 7.16
CA MET A 87 -15.38 -14.35 6.34
C MET A 87 -14.14 -13.89 7.13
N THR A 88 -13.01 -13.77 6.44
CA THR A 88 -11.80 -13.18 7.02
C THR A 88 -11.99 -11.66 7.22
N VAL A 89 -11.27 -11.10 8.19
CA VAL A 89 -11.41 -9.68 8.56
C VAL A 89 -11.13 -8.74 7.38
N ASP A 90 -10.19 -9.09 6.51
CA ASP A 90 -9.87 -8.30 5.33
C ASP A 90 -11.02 -8.28 4.31
N MET A 91 -11.70 -9.41 4.13
CA MET A 91 -12.88 -9.50 3.27
C MET A 91 -14.07 -8.73 3.85
N LEU A 92 -14.27 -8.77 5.17
CA LEU A 92 -15.29 -7.96 5.85
C LEU A 92 -15.00 -6.46 5.71
N LEU A 93 -13.73 -6.04 5.89
CA LEU A 93 -13.32 -4.65 5.69
C LEU A 93 -13.49 -4.23 4.23
N ARG A 94 -13.16 -5.11 3.29
CA ARG A 94 -13.39 -4.86 1.87
C ARG A 94 -14.87 -4.59 1.60
N GLN A 95 -15.78 -5.45 2.04
CA GLN A 95 -17.22 -5.25 1.86
C GLN A 95 -17.72 -3.96 2.52
N TYR A 96 -17.23 -3.67 3.73
CA TYR A 96 -17.58 -2.45 4.45
C TYR A 96 -17.16 -1.18 3.71
N CYS A 97 -16.00 -1.21 3.07
CA CYS A 97 -15.42 -0.05 2.39
C CYS A 97 -15.81 0.05 0.90
N GLN A 98 -16.33 -1.02 0.30
CA GLN A 98 -16.75 -0.98 -1.10
C GLN A 98 -17.94 -0.05 -1.30
N MET A 99 -17.77 0.90 -2.23
CA MET A 99 -18.84 1.81 -2.67
C MET A 99 -19.76 1.09 -3.66
N GLU A 100 -20.51 0.10 -3.19
CA GLU A 100 -21.50 -0.55 -4.03
C GLU A 100 -22.79 0.27 -4.10
N ARG A 101 -23.38 0.31 -5.31
CA ARG A 101 -24.63 1.01 -5.57
C ARG A 101 -25.74 0.48 -4.67
N GLY A 102 -26.37 1.34 -3.88
CA GLY A 102 -27.44 0.99 -2.94
C GLY A 102 -27.01 0.60 -1.54
N LYS A 103 -25.68 0.53 -1.25
CA LYS A 103 -25.18 0.34 0.13
C LYS A 103 -24.82 1.67 0.79
N THR A 104 -24.82 1.66 2.12
CA THR A 104 -24.41 2.85 2.91
C THR A 104 -22.94 3.18 2.63
N PHE A 105 -22.67 4.43 2.26
CA PHE A 105 -21.31 4.91 2.04
C PHE A 105 -20.54 4.99 3.37
N HIS A 106 -19.39 4.36 3.41
CA HIS A 106 -18.41 4.46 4.48
C HIS A 106 -17.14 5.11 3.96
N ALA A 107 -16.70 6.19 4.58
CA ALA A 107 -15.48 6.90 4.17
C ALA A 107 -14.22 6.13 4.58
N CYS A 108 -13.86 5.14 3.78
CA CYS A 108 -12.60 4.40 3.92
C CYS A 108 -11.54 5.01 3.01
N LEU A 109 -10.43 5.44 3.61
CA LEU A 109 -9.30 6.04 2.90
C LEU A 109 -8.13 5.06 2.86
N THR A 110 -7.37 5.09 1.79
CA THR A 110 -6.11 4.38 1.65
C THR A 110 -5.03 5.31 1.12
N VAL A 111 -3.78 4.89 1.26
CA VAL A 111 -2.60 5.62 0.84
C VAL A 111 -1.86 4.80 -0.21
N GLN A 112 -1.55 5.40 -1.35
CA GLN A 112 -0.80 4.75 -2.43
C GLN A 112 0.38 5.62 -2.90
N PRO A 113 1.58 5.07 -3.07
CA PRO A 113 2.00 3.74 -2.64
C PRO A 113 1.85 3.53 -1.13
N ALA A 114 1.68 2.29 -0.69
CA ALA A 114 1.43 1.98 0.70
C ALA A 114 2.61 2.39 1.62
N LEU A 115 2.29 2.86 2.83
CA LEU A 115 3.28 3.18 3.86
C LEU A 115 3.83 1.93 4.57
N PHE A 116 3.03 0.87 4.59
CA PHE A 116 3.36 -0.39 5.25
C PHE A 116 3.25 -1.52 4.25
N GLN A 117 4.29 -2.35 4.19
CA GLN A 117 4.34 -3.54 3.36
C GLN A 117 4.94 -4.70 4.15
N GLN A 118 4.56 -5.91 3.79
CA GLN A 118 5.16 -7.09 4.37
C GLN A 118 6.62 -7.16 3.95
N HIS A 119 7.51 -7.39 4.90
CA HIS A 119 8.90 -7.69 4.59
C HIS A 119 9.04 -9.16 4.22
N HIS A 120 9.55 -9.41 3.04
CA HIS A 120 9.89 -10.73 2.57
C HIS A 120 11.37 -10.99 2.83
N ARG A 121 11.66 -11.91 3.73
CA ARG A 121 13.05 -12.26 4.07
C ARG A 121 13.73 -13.03 2.93
N GLU A 122 15.05 -13.10 2.97
CA GLU A 122 15.83 -14.03 2.19
C GLU A 122 15.40 -15.47 2.48
N GLY A 123 15.35 -16.33 1.45
CA GLY A 123 14.98 -17.74 1.57
C GLY A 123 13.94 -18.20 0.56
N ALA A 124 13.39 -19.36 0.80
CA ALA A 124 12.36 -19.96 -0.05
C ALA A 124 11.05 -19.16 0.03
N LYS A 125 10.47 -18.76 -1.09
CA LYS A 125 9.23 -17.99 -1.14
C LYS A 125 8.05 -18.68 -0.46
N LYS A 126 7.99 -20.01 -0.49
CA LYS A 126 6.97 -20.80 0.22
C LYS A 126 6.97 -20.59 1.73
N ALA A 127 8.07 -20.11 2.31
CA ALA A 127 8.14 -19.79 3.73
C ALA A 127 7.51 -18.44 4.11
N ASP A 128 7.07 -17.65 3.15
CA ASP A 128 6.46 -16.33 3.39
C ASP A 128 4.99 -16.43 3.83
N SER A 129 4.32 -17.53 3.56
CA SER A 129 2.89 -17.69 3.86
C SER A 129 2.55 -19.13 4.25
N ASN A 130 1.68 -19.26 5.24
CA ASN A 130 1.10 -20.55 5.62
C ASN A 130 -0.19 -20.88 4.83
N ILE A 131 -0.66 -19.95 3.99
CA ILE A 131 -1.95 -20.04 3.30
C ILE A 131 -1.75 -20.24 1.79
N ALA A 132 -0.69 -19.62 1.24
CA ALA A 132 -0.40 -19.69 -0.19
C ALA A 132 0.89 -20.46 -0.45
N ASP A 133 0.85 -21.35 -1.44
CA ASP A 133 2.06 -21.99 -1.96
C ASP A 133 2.86 -20.97 -2.77
N GLY A 134 3.99 -20.54 -2.22
CA GLY A 134 4.90 -19.57 -2.87
C GLY A 134 5.77 -20.19 -3.96
N GLY A 135 5.59 -21.49 -4.27
CA GLY A 135 6.44 -22.22 -5.19
C GLY A 135 7.87 -22.46 -4.62
N ASP A 136 8.71 -23.10 -5.43
CA ASP A 136 10.09 -23.45 -5.03
C ASP A 136 11.13 -22.35 -5.31
N GLU A 137 10.68 -21.15 -5.63
CA GLU A 137 11.56 -20.02 -5.87
C GLU A 137 12.30 -19.57 -4.61
N TYR A 138 13.57 -19.21 -4.79
CA TYR A 138 14.45 -18.73 -3.72
C TYR A 138 14.74 -17.24 -3.89
N ARG A 139 14.50 -16.45 -2.84
CA ARG A 139 14.83 -15.03 -2.79
C ARG A 139 16.24 -14.85 -2.24
N LYS A 140 17.11 -14.22 -3.02
CA LYS A 140 18.53 -14.00 -2.67
C LYS A 140 18.76 -12.89 -1.65
N LYS A 141 17.82 -11.96 -1.49
CA LYS A 141 17.90 -10.83 -0.55
C LYS A 141 16.53 -10.56 0.04
N GLY A 142 16.51 -10.13 1.30
CA GLY A 142 15.28 -9.59 1.89
C GLY A 142 14.81 -8.34 1.14
N VAL A 143 13.50 -8.17 1.03
CA VAL A 143 12.90 -7.02 0.34
C VAL A 143 11.60 -6.61 1.02
N THR A 144 11.33 -5.31 1.01
CA THR A 144 10.03 -4.74 1.37
C THR A 144 9.54 -3.97 0.16
N ASP A 145 8.51 -4.49 -0.51
CA ASP A 145 8.06 -3.94 -1.79
C ASP A 145 7.66 -2.47 -1.68
N VAL A 146 8.13 -1.65 -2.61
CA VAL A 146 7.84 -0.22 -2.77
C VAL A 146 8.07 0.66 -1.53
N VAL A 147 8.87 0.21 -0.59
CA VAL A 147 9.29 0.99 0.58
C VAL A 147 10.80 1.23 0.51
N ARG A 148 11.22 2.48 0.28
CA ARG A 148 12.65 2.84 0.11
C ARG A 148 13.47 2.46 1.34
N TRP A 149 13.14 3.04 2.47
CA TRP A 149 13.86 2.85 3.73
C TRP A 149 13.08 1.92 4.66
N SER A 150 13.07 0.63 4.33
CA SER A 150 12.39 -0.36 5.14
C SER A 150 12.94 -0.39 6.56
N LEU A 151 12.07 -0.24 7.55
CA LEU A 151 12.43 -0.37 8.96
C LEU A 151 13.15 -1.69 9.24
N ARG A 152 12.67 -2.78 8.64
CA ARG A 152 13.28 -4.11 8.85
C ARG A 152 14.72 -4.20 8.36
N MET A 153 15.04 -3.53 7.26
CA MET A 153 16.39 -3.54 6.69
C MET A 153 17.32 -2.54 7.38
N ASN A 154 16.77 -1.56 8.07
CA ASN A 154 17.52 -0.50 8.72
C ASN A 154 17.43 -0.56 10.25
N TRP A 155 17.02 -1.72 10.79
CA TRP A 155 16.79 -1.87 12.22
C TRP A 155 18.04 -1.58 13.06
N ASP A 156 19.16 -2.21 12.70
CA ASP A 156 20.42 -2.02 13.43
C ASP A 156 20.93 -0.59 13.33
N THR A 157 20.89 0.01 12.13
CA THR A 157 21.22 1.41 11.89
C THR A 157 20.43 2.36 12.78
N LEU A 158 19.12 2.09 12.94
CA LEU A 158 18.26 2.90 13.80
C LEU A 158 18.57 2.73 15.28
N LEU A 159 18.87 1.51 15.73
CA LEU A 159 19.23 1.25 17.11
C LEU A 159 20.57 1.90 17.50
N ASP A 160 21.51 1.92 16.58
CA ASP A 160 22.83 2.54 16.75
C ASP A 160 22.78 4.08 16.68
N GLY A 161 21.63 4.65 16.30
CA GLY A 161 21.46 6.09 16.12
C GLY A 161 22.16 6.65 14.86
N ASP A 162 22.53 5.78 13.92
CA ASP A 162 23.11 6.17 12.63
C ASP A 162 21.99 6.61 11.65
N THR A 163 22.38 7.39 10.65
CA THR A 163 21.48 7.95 9.63
C THR A 163 21.76 7.42 8.22
N LYS A 164 22.74 6.55 8.06
CA LYS A 164 23.08 5.92 6.77
C LYS A 164 22.15 4.75 6.45
N PHE A 165 20.94 5.07 6.10
CA PHE A 165 19.93 4.05 5.79
C PHE A 165 20.16 3.39 4.43
N VAL A 166 19.93 2.07 4.39
CA VAL A 166 19.89 1.30 3.14
C VAL A 166 18.63 1.68 2.38
N ASP A 167 18.80 2.26 1.19
CA ASP A 167 17.73 2.54 0.25
C ASP A 167 17.62 1.37 -0.74
N GLN A 168 16.46 0.72 -0.77
CA GLN A 168 16.20 -0.41 -1.68
C GLN A 168 15.90 0.05 -3.11
N TYR A 169 15.50 1.31 -3.27
CA TYR A 169 15.01 1.90 -4.51
C TYR A 169 15.62 3.29 -4.70
N PRO A 170 16.97 3.38 -4.80
CA PRO A 170 17.64 4.66 -4.96
C PRO A 170 17.22 5.33 -6.28
N ASP A 171 17.13 6.63 -6.26
CA ASP A 171 16.83 7.38 -7.46
C ASP A 171 17.93 7.19 -8.49
N THR A 172 17.52 6.90 -9.71
CA THR A 172 18.44 6.83 -10.85
C THR A 172 18.60 8.24 -11.37
N TYR A 173 19.75 8.86 -11.12
CA TYR A 173 20.09 10.14 -11.71
C TYR A 173 20.23 9.99 -13.21
N ASP A 174 19.20 10.39 -13.96
CA ASP A 174 19.30 10.59 -15.41
C ASP A 174 19.37 12.10 -15.71
N PRO A 175 20.56 12.63 -16.08
CA PRO A 175 20.72 14.05 -16.41
C PRO A 175 19.85 14.52 -17.60
N GLY A 176 19.26 13.61 -18.36
CA GLY A 176 18.39 13.90 -19.49
C GLY A 176 16.92 14.11 -19.15
N MET A 177 16.47 13.74 -17.94
CA MET A 177 15.05 13.83 -17.51
C MET A 177 14.64 15.21 -16.95
N GLU A 178 15.57 16.09 -16.66
CA GLU A 178 15.26 17.41 -16.07
C GLU A 178 14.63 18.45 -17.03
N ARG A 179 14.34 18.09 -18.27
CA ARG A 179 13.85 19.06 -19.26
C ARG A 179 12.65 18.58 -20.09
N ARG A 180 11.66 17.98 -19.44
CA ARG A 180 10.39 17.81 -20.14
C ARG A 180 9.21 18.12 -19.26
#